data_63406cded81d41e06d30cbd719180af3
#
_entry.id   63406cded81d41e06d30cbd719180af3
#
_cell.length_a   1.000
_cell.length_b   1.000
_cell.length_c   1.000
_cell.angle_alpha   90.00
_cell.angle_beta   90.00
_cell.angle_gamma   90.00
#
_symmetry.space_group_name_H-M   'P 1'
#
loop_
_entity.id
_entity.type
_entity.pdbx_description
1 polymer ?
#
loop_
_entity_poly.entity_id
_entity_poly.type
_entity_poly.pdbx_seq_one_letter_code
_entity_poly.pdbx_strand_id
1 'polypeptide(L)'
;MSYAKVKNAYTIAKGEKLCCVISLGYGKTHGTPHKSKLPEEVAVIKDDTPEWFINGVNAALLAPTAMNQQSFGFMLDGDKVLAKAGKGILSDMDLGIVKYHFEIGSGKEFFKDEMKFA
;
A
#
# COMPACT_ATOMS: atom_id res chain seq x y z
N MET A 1 9.10 -13.09 -12.97
CA MET A 1 8.68 -13.55 -14.32
C MET A 1 8.90 -12.42 -15.29
N SER A 2 9.57 -12.66 -16.41
CA SER A 2 9.82 -11.61 -17.42
C SER A 2 8.53 -11.31 -18.22
N TYR A 3 8.23 -10.04 -18.47
CA TYR A 3 7.13 -9.57 -19.33
C TYR A 3 7.07 -10.31 -20.68
N ALA A 4 8.24 -10.57 -21.27
CA ALA A 4 8.33 -11.27 -22.56
C ALA A 4 7.79 -12.72 -22.53
N LYS A 5 7.81 -13.39 -21.37
CA LYS A 5 7.34 -14.79 -21.24
C LYS A 5 5.83 -14.93 -21.17
N VAL A 6 5.10 -13.86 -20.87
CA VAL A 6 3.63 -13.87 -20.77
C VAL A 6 2.94 -13.24 -21.99
N LYS A 7 3.71 -12.68 -22.93
CA LYS A 7 3.18 -11.94 -24.09
C LYS A 7 2.15 -12.73 -24.91
N ASN A 8 2.29 -14.05 -24.98
CA ASN A 8 1.39 -14.92 -25.75
C ASN A 8 0.23 -15.49 -24.92
N ALA A 9 0.17 -15.21 -23.62
CA ALA A 9 -0.85 -15.73 -22.71
C ALA A 9 -2.10 -14.86 -22.62
N TYR A 10 -2.12 -13.70 -23.25
CA TYR A 10 -3.22 -12.73 -23.20
C TYR A 10 -3.42 -12.04 -24.54
N THR A 11 -4.65 -11.57 -24.77
CA THR A 11 -5.02 -10.77 -25.94
C THR A 11 -5.31 -9.34 -25.50
N ILE A 12 -4.69 -8.36 -26.16
CA ILE A 12 -4.93 -6.93 -25.92
C ILE A 12 -5.69 -6.37 -27.11
N ALA A 13 -6.86 -5.74 -26.87
CA ALA A 13 -7.62 -5.05 -27.90
C ALA A 13 -6.96 -3.72 -28.28
N LYS A 14 -7.36 -3.17 -29.43
CA LYS A 14 -6.86 -1.87 -29.88
C LYS A 14 -7.24 -0.78 -28.87
N GLY A 15 -6.27 -0.03 -28.42
CA GLY A 15 -6.45 1.04 -27.43
C GLY A 15 -6.27 0.62 -25.97
N GLU A 16 -6.10 -0.68 -25.70
CA GLU A 16 -5.79 -1.20 -24.38
C GLU A 16 -4.29 -1.28 -24.14
N LYS A 17 -3.88 -1.21 -22.89
CA LYS A 17 -2.50 -1.37 -22.45
C LYS A 17 -2.45 -2.33 -21.26
N LEU A 18 -1.58 -3.32 -21.35
CA LEU A 18 -1.32 -4.22 -20.22
C LEU A 18 -0.56 -3.46 -19.13
N CYS A 19 -1.17 -3.31 -17.95
CA CYS A 19 -0.55 -2.66 -16.80
C CYS A 19 0.32 -3.62 -15.99
N CYS A 20 -0.22 -4.79 -15.64
CA CYS A 20 0.48 -5.78 -14.83
C CYS A 20 -0.11 -7.18 -15.06
N VAL A 21 0.60 -8.18 -14.58
CA VAL A 21 0.15 -9.58 -14.55
C VAL A 21 0.27 -10.08 -13.11
N ILE A 22 -0.80 -10.64 -12.59
CA ILE A 22 -0.86 -11.21 -11.25
C ILE A 22 -0.88 -12.73 -11.39
N SER A 23 0.11 -13.42 -10.81
CA SER A 23 0.12 -14.87 -10.72
C SER A 23 -0.58 -15.33 -9.44
N LEU A 24 -1.45 -16.31 -9.58
CA LEU A 24 -2.18 -16.90 -8.45
C LEU A 24 -1.89 -18.41 -8.39
N GLY A 25 -1.59 -18.90 -7.18
CA GLY A 25 -1.30 -20.33 -7.00
C GLY A 25 -0.55 -20.61 -5.70
N TYR A 26 -0.19 -21.86 -5.52
CA TYR A 26 0.60 -22.31 -4.38
C TYR A 26 2.10 -22.20 -4.68
N GLY A 27 2.83 -21.46 -3.85
CA GLY A 27 4.29 -21.36 -3.94
C GLY A 27 4.99 -22.61 -3.42
N LYS A 28 6.24 -22.82 -3.83
CA LYS A 28 7.10 -23.89 -3.30
C LYS A 28 7.48 -23.67 -1.84
N THR A 29 7.46 -22.43 -1.38
CA THR A 29 7.79 -22.01 -0.02
C THR A 29 6.75 -21.03 0.47
N HIS A 30 6.71 -20.78 1.77
CA HIS A 30 5.85 -19.76 2.38
C HIS A 30 6.42 -18.34 2.25
N GLY A 31 7.53 -18.16 1.53
CA GLY A 31 8.19 -16.88 1.36
C GLY A 31 9.05 -16.48 2.56
N THR A 32 9.47 -15.23 2.56
CA THR A 32 10.26 -14.63 3.63
C THR A 32 9.38 -13.63 4.39
N PRO A 33 9.46 -13.55 5.74
CA PRO A 33 8.72 -12.56 6.50
C PRO A 33 9.02 -11.13 6.02
N HIS A 34 7.99 -10.30 5.97
CA HIS A 34 8.11 -8.89 5.59
C HIS A 34 8.91 -8.13 6.66
N LYS A 35 9.90 -7.36 6.25
CA LYS A 35 10.64 -6.46 7.14
C LYS A 35 9.94 -5.11 7.17
N SER A 36 9.24 -4.84 8.25
CA SER A 36 8.54 -3.57 8.46
C SER A 36 9.38 -2.61 9.31
N LYS A 37 9.21 -1.32 9.06
CA LYS A 37 9.59 -0.27 9.99
C LYS A 37 8.73 -0.35 11.26
N LEU A 38 9.13 0.38 12.30
CA LEU A 38 8.29 0.55 13.48
C LEU A 38 7.14 1.53 13.18
N PRO A 39 5.97 1.38 13.80
CA PRO A 39 4.86 2.31 13.61
C PRO A 39 5.22 3.78 13.85
N GLU A 40 6.07 4.06 14.82
CA GLU A 40 6.51 5.40 15.19
C GLU A 40 7.42 6.04 14.13
N GLU A 41 8.00 5.26 13.23
CA GLU A 41 8.81 5.76 12.11
C GLU A 41 7.96 6.28 10.94
N VAL A 42 6.71 5.85 10.87
CA VAL A 42 5.79 6.17 9.76
C VAL A 42 4.53 6.90 10.21
N ALA A 43 4.31 7.07 11.51
CA ALA A 43 3.13 7.73 12.04
C ALA A 43 3.44 8.52 13.31
N VAL A 44 2.68 9.58 13.53
CA VAL A 44 2.69 10.30 14.81
C VAL A 44 1.78 9.55 15.78
N ILE A 45 2.37 8.86 16.74
CA ILE A 45 1.68 8.08 17.76
C ILE A 45 1.90 8.74 19.13
N LYS A 46 0.81 8.93 19.87
CA LYS A 46 0.78 9.49 21.23
C LYS A 46 0.05 8.52 22.16
N ASP A 47 0.11 8.77 23.46
CA ASP A 47 -0.54 7.91 24.48
C ASP A 47 -2.07 7.81 24.29
N ASP A 48 -2.69 8.84 23.75
CA ASP A 48 -4.11 8.93 23.49
C ASP A 48 -4.52 8.54 22.06
N THR A 49 -3.58 8.04 21.26
CA THR A 49 -3.85 7.62 19.87
C THR A 49 -4.82 6.43 19.86
N PRO A 50 -5.95 6.52 19.13
CA PRO A 50 -6.94 5.45 19.11
C PRO A 50 -6.37 4.15 18.53
N GLU A 51 -6.80 3.01 19.08
CA GLU A 51 -6.36 1.69 18.66
C GLU A 51 -6.62 1.41 17.18
N TRP A 52 -7.76 1.87 16.64
CA TRP A 52 -8.08 1.70 15.22
C TRP A 52 -7.04 2.38 14.31
N PHE A 53 -6.48 3.52 14.72
CA PHE A 53 -5.43 4.20 13.97
C PHE A 53 -4.13 3.39 13.99
N ILE A 54 -3.75 2.86 15.15
CA ILE A 54 -2.58 2.00 15.31
C ILE A 54 -2.73 0.73 14.46
N ASN A 55 -3.91 0.11 14.45
CA ASN A 55 -4.21 -1.05 13.61
C ASN A 55 -4.09 -0.72 12.12
N GLY A 56 -4.56 0.47 11.71
CA GLY A 56 -4.39 0.97 10.34
C GLY A 56 -2.92 1.13 9.96
N VAL A 57 -2.11 1.73 10.83
CA VAL A 57 -0.66 1.90 10.61
C VAL A 57 0.05 0.56 10.50
N ASN A 58 -0.26 -0.39 11.39
CA ASN A 58 0.32 -1.72 11.37
C ASN A 58 -0.01 -2.47 10.07
N ALA A 59 -1.25 -2.36 9.59
CA ALA A 59 -1.64 -2.94 8.30
C ALA A 59 -0.93 -2.24 7.13
N ALA A 60 -0.80 -0.92 7.17
CA ALA A 60 -0.08 -0.14 6.17
C ALA A 60 1.40 -0.55 6.06
N LEU A 61 2.03 -0.91 7.17
CA LEU A 61 3.41 -1.40 7.19
C LEU A 61 3.59 -2.78 6.53
N LEU A 62 2.52 -3.53 6.31
CA LEU A 62 2.53 -4.78 5.55
C LEU A 62 2.35 -4.57 4.05
N ALA A 63 2.02 -3.36 3.61
CA ALA A 63 1.85 -3.03 2.21
C ALA A 63 3.16 -3.18 1.43
N PRO A 64 3.14 -3.74 0.22
CA PRO A 64 4.33 -3.74 -0.64
C PRO A 64 4.64 -2.31 -1.08
N THR A 65 5.91 -1.93 -0.99
CA THR A 65 6.43 -0.65 -1.48
C THR A 65 7.62 -0.90 -2.39
N ALA A 66 7.91 0.05 -3.28
CA ALA A 66 9.05 -0.04 -4.17
C ALA A 66 10.34 -0.23 -3.34
N MET A 67 11.11 -1.28 -3.64
CA MET A 67 12.33 -1.64 -2.91
C MET A 67 12.15 -1.78 -1.38
N ASN A 68 10.94 -2.04 -0.92
CA ASN A 68 10.58 -2.07 0.50
C ASN A 68 10.97 -0.78 1.25
N GLN A 69 10.92 0.35 0.57
CA GLN A 69 11.39 1.63 1.11
C GLN A 69 10.50 2.17 2.23
N GLN A 70 9.19 1.81 2.23
CA GLN A 70 8.23 2.23 3.25
C GLN A 70 8.30 3.75 3.52
N SER A 71 8.35 4.53 2.43
CA SER A 71 8.52 5.99 2.47
C SER A 71 7.16 6.68 2.44
N PHE A 72 6.48 6.65 3.57
CA PHE A 72 5.19 7.27 3.79
C PHE A 72 5.03 7.74 5.24
N GLY A 73 4.04 8.56 5.49
CA GLY A 73 3.72 9.02 6.83
C GLY A 73 2.22 9.16 7.05
N PHE A 74 1.78 8.84 8.26
CA PHE A 74 0.40 9.05 8.73
C PHE A 74 0.36 9.97 9.92
N MET A 75 -0.68 10.79 9.98
CA MET A 75 -0.98 11.65 11.12
C MET A 75 -2.49 11.72 11.33
N LEU A 76 -2.91 11.71 12.59
CA LEU A 76 -4.30 11.93 12.97
C LEU A 76 -4.49 13.41 13.34
N ASP A 77 -5.42 14.05 12.66
CA ASP A 77 -5.84 15.43 12.94
C ASP A 77 -7.35 15.46 13.23
N GLY A 78 -7.71 15.46 14.51
CA GLY A 78 -9.09 15.23 14.94
C GLY A 78 -9.59 13.86 14.45
N ASP A 79 -10.62 13.87 13.61
CA ASP A 79 -11.20 12.68 13.00
C ASP A 79 -10.66 12.38 11.59
N LYS A 80 -9.71 13.19 11.12
CA LYS A 80 -9.12 13.05 9.80
C LYS A 80 -7.78 12.31 9.86
N VAL A 81 -7.60 11.38 8.96
CA VAL A 81 -6.31 10.72 8.73
C VAL A 81 -5.61 11.44 7.58
N LEU A 82 -4.45 12.00 7.87
CA LEU A 82 -3.58 12.58 6.88
C LEU A 82 -2.52 11.56 6.51
N ALA A 83 -2.35 11.32 5.20
CA ALA A 83 -1.35 10.43 4.67
C ALA A 83 -0.49 11.17 3.65
N LYS A 84 0.82 10.98 3.73
CA LYS A 84 1.79 11.66 2.87
C LYS A 84 2.82 10.68 2.33
N ALA A 85 3.10 10.79 1.02
CA ALA A 85 4.25 10.13 0.43
C ALA A 85 5.55 10.79 0.91
N GLY A 86 6.55 9.96 1.20
CA GLY A 86 7.90 10.44 1.41
C GLY A 86 8.66 10.61 0.10
N LYS A 87 9.97 10.75 0.21
CA LYS A 87 10.86 10.81 -0.96
C LYS A 87 11.22 9.39 -1.39
N GLY A 88 11.21 9.15 -2.67
CA GLY A 88 11.60 7.85 -3.22
C GLY A 88 10.98 7.59 -4.59
N ILE A 89 11.47 6.56 -5.25
CA ILE A 89 10.93 6.12 -6.53
C ILE A 89 9.53 5.53 -6.33
N LEU A 90 8.55 5.93 -7.16
CA LEU A 90 7.17 5.44 -7.10
C LEU A 90 6.46 5.67 -5.75
N SER A 91 6.92 6.61 -4.94
CA SER A 91 6.37 6.84 -3.59
C SER A 91 4.89 7.24 -3.59
N ASP A 92 4.41 7.93 -4.62
CA ASP A 92 2.98 8.26 -4.76
C ASP A 92 2.13 7.01 -5.07
N MET A 93 2.66 6.08 -5.86
CA MET A 93 2.01 4.79 -6.13
C MET A 93 1.99 3.93 -4.87
N ASP A 94 3.11 3.86 -4.16
CA ASP A 94 3.22 3.17 -2.87
C ASP A 94 2.19 3.72 -1.88
N LEU A 95 2.02 5.05 -1.83
CA LEU A 95 1.06 5.71 -0.94
C LEU A 95 -0.38 5.23 -1.21
N GLY A 96 -0.77 5.06 -2.47
CA GLY A 96 -2.08 4.52 -2.81
C GLY A 96 -2.31 3.11 -2.24
N ILE A 97 -1.32 2.23 -2.36
CA ILE A 97 -1.36 0.87 -1.81
C ILE A 97 -1.43 0.92 -0.27
N VAL A 98 -0.61 1.74 0.33
CA VAL A 98 -0.51 1.92 1.80
C VAL A 98 -1.82 2.46 2.40
N LYS A 99 -2.46 3.43 1.74
CA LYS A 99 -3.77 3.97 2.14
C LYS A 99 -4.84 2.87 2.18
N TYR A 100 -4.88 2.02 1.17
CA TYR A 100 -5.84 0.91 1.12
C TYR A 100 -5.62 -0.09 2.26
N HIS A 101 -4.36 -0.46 2.52
CA HIS A 101 -4.03 -1.31 3.66
C HIS A 101 -4.43 -0.69 4.99
N PHE A 102 -4.19 0.62 5.16
CA PHE A 102 -4.60 1.36 6.35
C PHE A 102 -6.11 1.26 6.58
N GLU A 103 -6.92 1.47 5.54
CA GLU A 103 -8.38 1.38 5.66
C GLU A 103 -8.84 -0.03 6.06
N ILE A 104 -8.25 -1.07 5.48
CA ILE A 104 -8.55 -2.45 5.87
C ILE A 104 -8.21 -2.67 7.36
N GLY A 105 -7.03 -2.26 7.80
CA GLY A 105 -6.57 -2.47 9.18
C GLY A 105 -7.34 -1.65 10.20
N SER A 106 -7.73 -0.42 9.87
CA SER A 106 -8.51 0.46 10.74
C SER A 106 -10.01 0.10 10.78
N GLY A 107 -10.51 -0.62 9.77
CA GLY A 107 -11.93 -0.90 9.59
C GLY A 107 -12.77 0.32 9.20
N LYS A 108 -12.15 1.39 8.70
CA LYS A 108 -12.80 2.65 8.34
C LYS A 108 -12.31 3.15 7.00
N GLU A 109 -13.19 3.81 6.25
CA GLU A 109 -12.88 4.47 4.97
C GLU A 109 -12.52 5.94 5.22
N PHE A 110 -11.30 6.35 4.90
CA PHE A 110 -10.82 7.73 5.07
C PHE A 110 -10.50 8.44 3.76
N PHE A 111 -10.17 7.68 2.72
CA PHE A 111 -9.60 8.21 1.47
C PHE A 111 -10.53 8.08 0.27
N LYS A 112 -11.81 7.77 0.50
CA LYS A 112 -12.80 7.53 -0.56
C LYS A 112 -12.94 8.72 -1.53
N ASP A 113 -12.89 9.93 -0.99
CA ASP A 113 -13.03 11.14 -1.81
C ASP A 113 -11.77 11.48 -2.63
N GLU A 114 -10.61 10.95 -2.21
CA GLU A 114 -9.35 11.15 -2.91
C GLU A 114 -9.16 10.16 -4.07
N MET A 115 -9.88 9.03 -4.05
CA MET A 115 -9.82 7.99 -5.08
C MET A 115 -10.80 8.23 -6.24
N LYS A 116 -11.21 9.45 -6.47
CA LYS A 116 -11.99 9.80 -7.66
C LYS A 116 -11.07 9.75 -8.88
N PHE A 117 -11.21 8.69 -9.63
CA PHE A 117 -10.64 8.64 -10.97
C PHE A 117 -11.32 9.72 -11.82
N ALA A 118 -10.53 10.68 -12.24
CA ALA A 118 -10.97 11.66 -13.22
C ALA A 118 -11.15 10.99 -14.59
#